data_0b6acf8645c94ba3c1c154a643ad336a
#
_entry.id   0b6acf8645c94ba3c1c154a643ad336a
#
_cell.length_a   1.000
_cell.length_b   1.000
_cell.length_c   1.000
_cell.angle_alpha   90.00
_cell.angle_beta   90.00
_cell.angle_gamma   90.00
#
_symmetry.space_group_name_H-M   'P 1'
#
loop_
_entity.id
_entity.type
_entity.pdbx_description
1 polymer ?
#
loop_
_entity_poly.entity_id
_entity_poly.type
_entity_poly.pdbx_seq_one_letter_code
_entity_poly.pdbx_strand_id
1 'polypeptide(L)'
;IGLVLSRPVGTASGGERRRAAIVRAMAQQPDVLLLDEPTNHLDLAGIEWLEDWLNRFTGAFIVISHDRTFLTRLTQNCLWLDRGNLRRAEIGFGGFEAWMEKAYEEEARAAEKLDAKLAIEARWLERGVTARRRRNQGRLAKLHEMRAQRAAMIGAPGAAKLAIAKDDVRSKAVIAADRVSKTYGTRTIIRDFTLRIQRGDRIGIVGPNGAGKTTLLKLLTGELQPDQGSVERAKTLSGIVIDQQRKLMEPTKRVRDVLAEGGDWIDVRGSKKHIKGYLKEFLFSTEMTEAPVGSLSGGERSRLLLAREFAREANLLVLDEPTNDLDLETLDLLQEVIAD
;
A
#
# COMPACT_ATOMS: atom_id res chain seq x y z
N ILE A 1 1.12 27.70 4.31
CA ILE A 1 0.79 26.39 4.95
C ILE A 1 -0.71 26.33 5.32
N GLY A 2 -1.46 27.43 5.24
CA GLY A 2 -2.90 27.50 5.49
C GLY A 2 -3.33 27.17 6.93
N LEU A 3 -2.44 27.31 7.92
CA LEU A 3 -2.76 27.12 9.33
C LEU A 3 -3.36 28.39 9.91
N VAL A 4 -4.50 28.28 10.61
CA VAL A 4 -5.10 29.36 11.38
C VAL A 4 -4.51 29.33 12.78
N LEU A 5 -3.53 30.21 13.05
CA LEU A 5 -2.76 30.22 14.29
C LEU A 5 -3.58 30.44 15.57
N SER A 6 -4.75 31.07 15.47
CA SER A 6 -5.66 31.34 16.60
C SER A 6 -6.57 30.16 16.94
N ARG A 7 -6.57 29.08 16.16
CA ARG A 7 -7.45 27.94 16.38
C ARG A 7 -6.85 26.96 17.41
N PRO A 8 -7.62 26.49 18.41
CA PRO A 8 -7.13 25.47 19.33
C PRO A 8 -6.75 24.18 18.61
N VAL A 9 -5.59 23.59 18.91
CA VAL A 9 -5.06 22.37 18.28
C VAL A 9 -6.03 21.19 18.40
N GLY A 10 -6.80 21.11 19.50
CA GLY A 10 -7.79 20.07 19.71
C GLY A 10 -8.93 20.05 18.68
N THR A 11 -9.23 21.19 18.05
CA THR A 11 -10.28 21.31 17.02
C THR A 11 -9.73 21.24 15.58
N ALA A 12 -8.41 21.10 15.44
CA ALA A 12 -7.75 20.99 14.14
C ALA A 12 -7.94 19.60 13.54
N SER A 13 -8.07 19.53 12.22
CA SER A 13 -8.09 18.27 11.48
C SER A 13 -6.76 17.50 11.61
N GLY A 14 -6.77 16.20 11.32
CA GLY A 14 -5.55 15.39 11.34
C GLY A 14 -4.43 15.98 10.48
N GLY A 15 -4.73 16.43 9.26
CA GLY A 15 -3.79 17.10 8.38
C GLY A 15 -3.28 18.43 8.90
N GLU A 16 -4.14 19.26 9.54
CA GLU A 16 -3.72 20.52 10.16
C GLU A 16 -2.77 20.26 11.33
N ARG A 17 -3.07 19.28 12.18
CA ARG A 17 -2.20 18.89 13.30
C ARG A 17 -0.84 18.40 12.82
N ARG A 18 -0.81 17.59 11.74
CA ARG A 18 0.44 17.09 11.17
C ARG A 18 1.29 18.22 10.58
N ARG A 19 0.68 19.12 9.80
CA ARG A 19 1.37 20.33 9.31
C ARG A 19 1.93 21.17 10.45
N ALA A 20 1.16 21.38 11.51
CA ALA A 20 1.63 22.11 12.69
C ALA A 20 2.82 21.42 13.38
N ALA A 21 2.81 20.08 13.48
CA ALA A 21 3.91 19.31 14.02
C ALA A 21 5.19 19.44 13.18
N ILE A 22 5.08 19.35 11.87
CA ILE A 22 6.21 19.54 10.93
C ILE A 22 6.79 20.95 11.10
N VAL A 23 5.95 22.00 11.06
CA VAL A 23 6.40 23.39 11.25
C VAL A 23 7.06 23.60 12.60
N ARG A 24 6.54 22.99 13.66
CA ARG A 24 7.13 23.05 15.00
C ARG A 24 8.53 22.43 15.03
N ALA A 25 8.69 21.25 14.40
CA ALA A 25 10.01 20.61 14.30
C ALA A 25 11.01 21.47 13.54
N MET A 26 10.59 22.07 12.42
CA MET A 26 11.39 22.97 11.61
C MET A 26 11.80 24.25 12.34
N ALA A 27 10.89 24.83 13.13
CA ALA A 27 11.16 26.05 13.88
C ALA A 27 12.24 25.87 14.96
N GLN A 28 12.52 24.65 15.38
CA GLN A 28 13.57 24.32 16.35
C GLN A 28 14.98 24.32 15.73
N GLN A 29 15.11 24.47 14.40
CA GLN A 29 16.36 24.43 13.66
C GLN A 29 17.24 23.22 14.04
N PRO A 30 16.73 21.99 13.95
CA PRO A 30 17.48 20.80 14.36
C PRO A 30 18.65 20.53 13.39
N ASP A 31 19.73 19.94 13.89
CA ASP A 31 20.83 19.45 13.05
C ASP A 31 20.42 18.19 12.26
N VAL A 32 19.51 17.39 12.82
CA VAL A 32 18.98 16.15 12.22
C VAL A 32 17.45 16.12 12.33
N LEU A 33 16.79 15.87 11.23
CA LEU A 33 15.33 15.76 11.14
C LEU A 33 14.91 14.33 10.77
N LEU A 34 14.02 13.75 11.56
CA LEU A 34 13.44 12.43 11.31
C LEU A 34 11.98 12.62 10.88
N LEU A 35 11.65 12.16 9.69
CA LEU A 35 10.32 12.30 9.08
C LEU A 35 9.75 10.91 8.77
N ASP A 36 8.62 10.61 9.39
CA ASP A 36 7.87 9.38 9.15
C ASP A 36 6.56 9.70 8.44
N GLU A 37 6.45 9.28 7.17
CA GLU A 37 5.31 9.53 6.27
C GLU A 37 4.86 11.00 6.27
N PRO A 38 5.75 11.98 6.01
CA PRO A 38 5.40 13.39 6.14
C PRO A 38 4.41 13.87 5.08
N THR A 39 4.29 13.17 3.96
CA THR A 39 3.38 13.50 2.85
C THR A 39 1.93 13.08 3.13
N ASN A 40 1.70 12.14 4.06
CA ASN A 40 0.35 11.68 4.38
C ASN A 40 -0.52 12.83 4.89
N HIS A 41 -1.73 12.92 4.34
CA HIS A 41 -2.72 13.97 4.63
C HIS A 41 -2.30 15.40 4.22
N LEU A 42 -1.20 15.56 3.48
CA LEU A 42 -0.88 16.82 2.81
C LEU A 42 -1.58 16.88 1.45
N ASP A 43 -2.02 18.06 1.07
CA ASP A 43 -2.41 18.36 -0.31
C ASP A 43 -1.16 18.66 -1.15
N LEU A 44 -1.33 18.69 -2.48
CA LEU A 44 -0.22 18.89 -3.40
C LEU A 44 0.62 20.13 -3.07
N ALA A 45 -0.03 21.26 -2.73
CA ALA A 45 0.66 22.49 -2.35
C ALA A 45 1.44 22.32 -1.04
N GLY A 46 0.95 21.49 -0.11
CA GLY A 46 1.65 21.16 1.14
C GLY A 46 2.87 20.29 0.88
N ILE A 47 2.78 19.34 -0.05
CA ILE A 47 3.91 18.48 -0.45
C ILE A 47 4.99 19.33 -1.15
N GLU A 48 4.62 20.14 -2.13
CA GLU A 48 5.55 21.05 -2.85
C GLU A 48 6.27 22.00 -1.88
N TRP A 49 5.52 22.56 -0.93
CA TRP A 49 6.13 23.41 0.10
C TRP A 49 7.13 22.64 0.97
N LEU A 50 6.81 21.39 1.35
CA LEU A 50 7.71 20.56 2.16
C LEU A 50 8.97 20.19 1.38
N GLU A 51 8.83 19.82 0.10
CA GLU A 51 9.95 19.56 -0.81
C GLU A 51 10.89 20.76 -0.91
N ASP A 52 10.33 21.95 -1.17
CA ASP A 52 11.08 23.19 -1.28
C ASP A 52 11.83 23.54 0.00
N TRP A 53 11.21 23.29 1.14
CA TRP A 53 11.86 23.55 2.42
C TRP A 53 12.99 22.56 2.70
N LEU A 54 12.77 21.25 2.50
CA LEU A 54 13.78 20.20 2.70
C LEU A 54 14.98 20.37 1.75
N ASN A 55 14.76 20.80 0.52
CA ASN A 55 15.85 21.11 -0.42
C ASN A 55 16.75 22.28 0.05
N ARG A 56 16.24 23.17 0.89
CA ARG A 56 16.99 24.30 1.48
C ARG A 56 17.51 23.99 2.88
N PHE A 57 17.11 22.88 3.45
CA PHE A 57 17.53 22.49 4.79
C PHE A 57 19.01 22.12 4.80
N THR A 58 19.80 22.77 5.66
CA THR A 58 21.26 22.59 5.74
C THR A 58 21.68 21.45 6.67
N GLY A 59 20.78 20.95 7.51
CA GLY A 59 21.01 19.79 8.37
C GLY A 59 20.84 18.47 7.63
N ALA A 60 21.02 17.37 8.32
CA ALA A 60 20.72 16.04 7.80
C ALA A 60 19.26 15.68 8.03
N PHE A 61 18.65 14.92 7.11
CA PHE A 61 17.33 14.34 7.36
C PHE A 61 17.27 12.87 6.94
N ILE A 62 16.43 12.13 7.64
CA ILE A 62 16.01 10.77 7.27
C ILE A 62 14.51 10.82 7.06
N VAL A 63 14.04 10.33 5.91
CA VAL A 63 12.63 10.31 5.58
C VAL A 63 12.19 8.89 5.24
N ILE A 64 11.05 8.48 5.80
CA ILE A 64 10.31 7.30 5.40
C ILE A 64 9.08 7.82 4.66
N SER A 65 8.87 7.38 3.43
CA SER A 65 7.69 7.75 2.64
C SER A 65 7.37 6.68 1.58
N HIS A 66 6.10 6.58 1.23
CA HIS A 66 5.61 5.79 0.10
C HIS A 66 5.38 6.65 -1.16
N ASP A 67 5.64 7.95 -1.09
CA ASP A 67 5.61 8.85 -2.25
C ASP A 67 6.93 8.77 -3.02
N ARG A 68 6.91 8.00 -4.12
CA ARG A 68 8.07 7.80 -5.00
C ARG A 68 8.59 9.10 -5.59
N THR A 69 7.69 10.02 -5.93
CA THR A 69 8.06 11.32 -6.52
C THR A 69 8.79 12.18 -5.50
N PHE A 70 8.24 12.25 -4.30
CA PHE A 70 8.83 12.96 -3.17
C PHE A 70 10.24 12.42 -2.84
N LEU A 71 10.38 11.09 -2.70
CA LEU A 71 11.67 10.46 -2.44
C LEU A 71 12.69 10.71 -3.57
N THR A 72 12.25 10.62 -4.84
CA THR A 72 13.13 10.81 -6.01
C THR A 72 13.70 12.22 -6.06
N ARG A 73 12.91 13.23 -5.66
CA ARG A 73 13.32 14.63 -5.71
C ARG A 73 14.24 15.05 -4.56
N LEU A 74 14.18 14.35 -3.43
CA LEU A 74 14.86 14.76 -2.20
C LEU A 74 16.05 13.92 -1.79
N THR A 75 16.04 12.63 -2.15
CA THR A 75 17.03 11.69 -1.60
C THR A 75 18.21 11.50 -2.52
N GLN A 76 19.40 11.43 -1.91
CA GLN A 76 20.66 11.09 -2.58
C GLN A 76 21.18 9.71 -2.18
N ASN A 77 20.70 9.18 -1.06
CA ASN A 77 21.04 7.86 -0.53
C ASN A 77 19.77 7.17 -0.07
N CYS A 78 19.72 5.85 -0.21
CA CYS A 78 18.63 5.03 0.28
C CYS A 78 19.11 4.06 1.35
N LEU A 79 18.29 3.87 2.37
CA LEU A 79 18.44 2.81 3.36
C LEU A 79 17.34 1.78 3.09
N TRP A 80 17.75 0.61 2.64
CA TRP A 80 16.82 -0.49 2.34
C TRP A 80 16.75 -1.45 3.51
N LEU A 81 15.59 -1.49 4.15
CA LEU A 81 15.27 -2.47 5.19
C LEU A 81 14.53 -3.64 4.54
N ASP A 82 15.21 -4.76 4.37
CA ASP A 82 14.66 -5.98 3.84
C ASP A 82 14.89 -7.16 4.79
N ARG A 83 13.82 -7.84 5.19
CA ARG A 83 13.85 -9.04 6.06
C ARG A 83 14.70 -8.85 7.32
N GLY A 84 14.60 -7.69 7.95
CA GLY A 84 15.37 -7.33 9.15
C GLY A 84 16.82 -6.94 8.89
N ASN A 85 17.28 -6.94 7.64
CA ASN A 85 18.61 -6.47 7.26
C ASN A 85 18.53 -5.06 6.69
N LEU A 86 19.42 -4.19 7.16
CA LEU A 86 19.55 -2.82 6.65
C LEU A 86 20.72 -2.75 5.66
N ARG A 87 20.44 -2.35 4.43
CA ARG A 87 21.45 -2.10 3.39
C ARG A 87 21.44 -0.64 2.99
N ARG A 88 22.60 -0.06 2.80
CA ARG A 88 22.76 1.30 2.29
C ARG A 88 23.04 1.25 0.79
N ALA A 89 22.26 1.97 0.02
CA ALA A 89 22.49 2.26 -1.38
C ALA A 89 22.95 3.73 -1.52
N GLU A 90 24.14 3.96 -2.07
CA GLU A 90 24.67 5.30 -2.29
C GLU A 90 24.15 5.89 -3.61
N ILE A 91 22.84 5.80 -3.78
CA ILE A 91 22.08 6.31 -4.92
C ILE A 91 20.76 6.89 -4.44
N GLY A 92 20.26 7.90 -5.13
CA GLY A 92 18.93 8.44 -4.90
C GLY A 92 17.83 7.45 -5.25
N PHE A 93 16.62 7.69 -4.75
CA PHE A 93 15.48 6.78 -4.92
C PHE A 93 15.15 6.50 -6.40
N GLY A 94 15.41 7.43 -7.32
CA GLY A 94 15.19 7.22 -8.76
C GLY A 94 16.00 6.07 -9.36
N GLY A 95 17.13 5.68 -8.74
CA GLY A 95 17.93 4.52 -9.15
C GLY A 95 17.72 3.28 -8.27
N PHE A 96 16.93 3.40 -7.22
CA PHE A 96 16.81 2.38 -6.18
C PHE A 96 16.21 1.07 -6.69
N GLU A 97 15.19 1.11 -7.54
CA GLU A 97 14.54 -0.09 -8.08
C GLU A 97 15.52 -0.95 -8.89
N ALA A 98 16.28 -0.34 -9.78
CA ALA A 98 17.28 -1.06 -10.57
C ALA A 98 18.42 -1.62 -9.69
N TRP A 99 18.80 -0.90 -8.64
CA TRP A 99 19.78 -1.37 -7.67
C TRP A 99 19.24 -2.56 -6.85
N MET A 100 18.00 -2.50 -6.41
CA MET A 100 17.31 -3.56 -5.67
C MET A 100 17.17 -4.83 -6.52
N GLU A 101 16.76 -4.70 -7.78
CA GLU A 101 16.64 -5.81 -8.73
C GLU A 101 17.99 -6.52 -8.92
N LYS A 102 19.05 -5.75 -9.10
CA LYS A 102 20.41 -6.31 -9.20
C LYS A 102 20.82 -7.01 -7.91
N ALA A 103 20.49 -6.46 -6.73
CA ALA A 103 20.77 -7.10 -5.46
C ALA A 103 20.05 -8.44 -5.31
N TYR A 104 18.78 -8.53 -5.73
CA TYR A 104 18.04 -9.80 -5.75
C TYR A 104 18.61 -10.80 -6.74
N GLU A 105 19.04 -10.37 -7.94
CA GLU A 105 19.72 -11.26 -8.88
C GLU A 105 21.03 -11.82 -8.32
N GLU A 106 21.82 -10.98 -7.65
CA GLU A 106 23.06 -11.42 -7.01
C GLU A 106 22.79 -12.44 -5.89
N GLU A 107 21.73 -12.23 -5.07
CA GLU A 107 21.29 -13.19 -4.07
C GLU A 107 20.82 -14.50 -4.69
N ALA A 108 20.02 -14.46 -5.76
CA ALA A 108 19.57 -15.65 -6.47
C ALA A 108 20.74 -16.46 -7.03
N ARG A 109 21.70 -15.79 -7.66
CA ARG A 109 22.94 -16.45 -8.14
C ARG A 109 23.78 -17.04 -7.03
N ALA A 110 23.84 -16.36 -5.86
CA ALA A 110 24.54 -16.90 -4.68
C ALA A 110 23.81 -18.13 -4.11
N ALA A 111 22.48 -18.11 -4.08
CA ALA A 111 21.65 -19.22 -3.66
C ALA A 111 21.85 -20.46 -4.57
N GLU A 112 21.81 -20.28 -5.90
CA GLU A 112 22.07 -21.36 -6.86
C GLU A 112 23.46 -21.99 -6.69
N LYS A 113 24.50 -21.17 -6.51
CA LYS A 113 25.85 -21.65 -6.22
C LYS A 113 25.95 -22.45 -4.92
N LEU A 114 25.18 -22.01 -3.91
CA LEU A 114 25.13 -22.70 -2.63
C LEU A 114 24.36 -24.02 -2.75
N ASP A 115 23.24 -24.04 -3.46
CA ASP A 115 22.45 -25.25 -3.74
C ASP A 115 23.28 -26.31 -4.50
N ALA A 116 24.06 -25.87 -5.50
CA ALA A 116 24.98 -26.76 -6.23
C ALA A 116 26.05 -27.38 -5.30
N LYS A 117 26.62 -26.59 -4.38
CA LYS A 117 27.57 -27.08 -3.37
C LYS A 117 26.90 -28.04 -2.39
N LEU A 118 25.71 -27.72 -1.91
CA LEU A 118 24.91 -28.57 -1.03
C LEU A 118 24.57 -29.91 -1.68
N ALA A 119 24.24 -29.93 -2.96
CA ALA A 119 23.97 -31.15 -3.72
C ALA A 119 25.21 -32.08 -3.78
N ILE A 120 26.40 -31.49 -3.97
CA ILE A 120 27.67 -32.26 -3.96
C ILE A 120 27.94 -32.87 -2.58
N GLU A 121 27.76 -32.08 -1.53
CA GLU A 121 27.98 -32.52 -0.16
C GLU A 121 26.93 -33.56 0.32
N ALA A 122 25.66 -33.42 -0.14
CA ALA A 122 24.61 -34.41 0.13
C ALA A 122 24.95 -35.78 -0.49
N ARG A 123 25.36 -35.79 -1.76
CA ARG A 123 25.80 -37.03 -2.44
C ARG A 123 27.01 -37.67 -1.78
N TRP A 124 27.90 -36.84 -1.21
CA TRP A 124 29.03 -37.37 -0.43
C TRP A 124 28.55 -38.06 0.87
N LEU A 125 27.55 -37.49 1.55
CA LEU A 125 26.97 -38.05 2.75
C LEU A 125 26.27 -39.40 2.50
N GLU A 126 25.55 -39.52 1.36
CA GLU A 126 24.85 -40.74 0.93
C GLU A 126 25.82 -41.92 0.64
N ARG A 127 27.02 -41.61 0.11
CA ARG A 127 28.03 -42.66 -0.23
C ARG A 127 28.75 -43.26 0.98
N GLY A 128 28.39 -42.87 2.21
CA GLY A 128 28.94 -43.40 3.44
C GLY A 128 30.27 -42.77 3.85
N VAL A 129 30.34 -42.41 5.13
CA VAL A 129 31.49 -41.74 5.74
C VAL A 129 32.53 -42.80 6.15
N THR A 130 33.42 -43.20 5.23
CA THR A 130 34.48 -44.17 5.57
C THR A 130 35.68 -43.53 6.29
N ALA A 131 36.08 -44.13 7.40
CA ALA A 131 37.38 -44.31 8.06
C ALA A 131 38.31 -43.13 8.42
N ARG A 132 37.98 -41.83 8.30
CA ARG A 132 38.81 -40.72 8.84
C ARG A 132 37.96 -39.74 9.66
N ARG A 133 37.60 -40.11 10.88
CA ARG A 133 36.66 -39.40 11.77
C ARG A 133 36.90 -37.89 11.92
N ARG A 134 38.12 -37.40 12.09
CA ARG A 134 38.40 -35.98 12.32
C ARG A 134 38.15 -35.10 11.08
N ARG A 135 38.55 -35.57 9.88
CA ARG A 135 38.37 -34.81 8.64
C ARG A 135 36.91 -34.75 8.20
N ASN A 136 36.15 -35.76 8.53
CA ASN A 136 34.73 -35.88 8.23
C ASN A 136 33.84 -35.02 9.16
N GLN A 137 34.25 -34.81 10.44
CA GLN A 137 33.54 -33.91 11.35
C GLN A 137 33.58 -32.43 10.88
N GLY A 138 34.73 -31.95 10.42
CA GLY A 138 34.85 -30.60 9.86
C GLY A 138 34.00 -30.39 8.59
N ARG A 139 33.94 -31.42 7.73
CA ARG A 139 33.12 -31.38 6.52
C ARG A 139 31.62 -31.42 6.83
N LEU A 140 31.23 -32.22 7.85
CA LEU A 140 29.84 -32.25 8.33
C LEU A 140 29.42 -30.91 8.95
N ALA A 141 30.30 -30.32 9.79
CA ALA A 141 30.06 -28.99 10.36
C ALA A 141 29.85 -27.95 9.26
N LYS A 142 30.69 -27.95 8.22
CA LYS A 142 30.55 -27.05 7.07
C LYS A 142 29.26 -27.29 6.27
N LEU A 143 28.80 -28.54 6.16
CA LEU A 143 27.52 -28.84 5.53
C LEU A 143 26.37 -28.29 6.37
N HIS A 144 26.39 -28.39 7.68
CA HIS A 144 25.38 -27.80 8.55
C HIS A 144 25.38 -26.29 8.48
N GLU A 145 26.55 -25.67 8.43
CA GLU A 145 26.70 -24.23 8.24
C GLU A 145 26.09 -23.75 6.88
N MET A 146 26.41 -24.46 5.79
CA MET A 146 25.84 -24.16 4.46
C MET A 146 24.33 -24.36 4.42
N ARG A 147 23.78 -25.37 5.12
CA ARG A 147 22.32 -25.56 5.24
C ARG A 147 21.66 -24.43 6.02
N ALA A 148 22.27 -24.01 7.12
CA ALA A 148 21.78 -22.86 7.90
C ALA A 148 21.83 -21.57 7.09
N GLN A 149 22.91 -21.33 6.34
CA GLN A 149 23.05 -20.20 5.44
C GLN A 149 21.99 -20.22 4.34
N ARG A 150 21.70 -21.38 3.72
CA ARG A 150 20.66 -21.52 2.70
C ARG A 150 19.26 -21.30 3.26
N ALA A 151 18.99 -21.78 4.47
CA ALA A 151 17.70 -21.59 5.14
C ALA A 151 17.45 -20.11 5.51
N ALA A 152 18.53 -19.35 5.75
CA ALA A 152 18.44 -17.92 6.00
C ALA A 152 18.23 -17.08 4.71
N MET A 153 18.48 -17.65 3.53
CA MET A 153 18.21 -17.02 2.23
C MET A 153 16.74 -17.20 1.86
N ILE A 154 15.96 -16.17 2.03
CA ILE A 154 14.54 -16.13 1.62
C ILE A 154 14.50 -15.61 0.17
N GLY A 155 13.80 -16.30 -0.73
CA GLY A 155 13.65 -15.83 -2.13
C GLY A 155 12.93 -14.49 -2.25
N ALA A 156 13.08 -13.82 -3.39
CA ALA A 156 12.39 -12.56 -3.68
C ALA A 156 10.86 -12.70 -3.50
N PRO A 157 10.15 -11.66 -3.03
CA PRO A 157 8.69 -11.66 -2.99
C PRO A 157 8.13 -11.91 -4.39
N GLY A 158 7.13 -12.78 -4.49
CA GLY A 158 6.50 -13.06 -5.79
C GLY A 158 5.73 -11.85 -6.27
N ALA A 159 5.85 -11.49 -7.56
CA ALA A 159 4.98 -10.51 -8.18
C ALA A 159 3.56 -11.09 -8.25
N ALA A 160 2.58 -10.35 -7.74
CA ALA A 160 1.17 -10.70 -7.83
C ALA A 160 0.67 -10.36 -9.24
N LYS A 161 -0.06 -11.30 -9.88
CA LYS A 161 -0.77 -11.04 -11.13
C LYS A 161 -2.25 -11.20 -10.86
N LEU A 162 -2.97 -10.10 -10.79
CA LEU A 162 -4.42 -10.08 -10.77
C LEU A 162 -4.96 -9.95 -12.20
N ALA A 163 -5.74 -10.92 -12.66
CA ALA A 163 -6.48 -10.81 -13.91
C ALA A 163 -7.92 -10.39 -13.59
N ILE A 164 -8.35 -9.27 -14.16
CA ILE A 164 -9.74 -8.80 -14.08
C ILE A 164 -10.46 -9.24 -15.35
N ALA A 165 -11.58 -9.95 -15.19
CA ALA A 165 -12.43 -10.32 -16.32
C ALA A 165 -13.11 -9.07 -16.90
N LYS A 166 -12.90 -8.82 -18.19
CA LYS A 166 -13.55 -7.74 -18.94
C LYS A 166 -14.97 -8.17 -19.31
N ASP A 167 -15.94 -7.43 -18.84
CA ASP A 167 -17.34 -7.60 -19.22
C ASP A 167 -17.70 -6.57 -20.30
N ASP A 168 -18.05 -7.06 -21.48
CA ASP A 168 -18.23 -6.26 -22.70
C ASP A 168 -19.71 -5.86 -22.85
N VAL A 169 -20.17 -4.80 -22.13
CA VAL A 169 -21.51 -4.24 -22.32
C VAL A 169 -21.45 -2.72 -22.47
N ARG A 170 -21.89 -2.25 -23.64
CA ARG A 170 -21.88 -0.83 -24.05
C ARG A 170 -22.72 0.08 -23.15
N SER A 171 -22.16 1.23 -22.91
CA SER A 171 -22.43 2.30 -21.97
C SER A 171 -23.85 2.90 -21.98
N LYS A 172 -24.45 2.90 -20.78
CA LYS A 172 -25.40 3.92 -20.34
C LYS A 172 -24.76 4.71 -19.21
N ALA A 173 -25.19 6.00 -19.03
CA ALA A 173 -24.74 6.78 -17.89
C ALA A 173 -24.99 6.01 -16.60
N VAL A 174 -23.96 5.92 -15.76
CA VAL A 174 -23.96 5.13 -14.51
C VAL A 174 -24.37 6.01 -13.34
N ILE A 175 -23.89 7.26 -13.35
CA ILE A 175 -24.25 8.31 -12.38
C ILE A 175 -24.48 9.61 -13.17
N ALA A 176 -25.57 10.32 -12.88
CA ALA A 176 -25.86 11.64 -13.40
C ALA A 176 -26.18 12.57 -12.22
N ALA A 177 -25.34 13.56 -12.01
CA ALA A 177 -25.56 14.65 -11.07
C ALA A 177 -26.01 15.88 -11.87
N ASP A 178 -27.13 16.50 -11.50
CA ASP A 178 -27.66 17.69 -12.13
C ASP A 178 -27.81 18.81 -11.10
N ARG A 179 -27.05 19.88 -11.30
CA ARG A 179 -27.06 21.12 -10.51
C ARG A 179 -27.01 20.90 -8.99
N VAL A 180 -26.16 19.95 -8.59
CA VAL A 180 -26.01 19.55 -7.19
C VAL A 180 -25.35 20.64 -6.38
N SER A 181 -25.96 21.01 -5.26
CA SER A 181 -25.39 21.93 -4.28
C SER A 181 -25.42 21.32 -2.88
N LYS A 182 -24.38 21.59 -2.09
CA LYS A 182 -24.26 21.15 -0.70
C LYS A 182 -23.65 22.21 0.17
N THR A 183 -24.30 22.48 1.31
CA THR A 183 -23.89 23.51 2.26
C THR A 183 -23.82 22.92 3.66
N TYR A 184 -22.84 23.31 4.43
CA TYR A 184 -22.72 22.99 5.85
C TYR A 184 -22.71 24.28 6.67
N GLY A 185 -23.76 24.50 7.44
CA GLY A 185 -23.98 25.78 8.13
C GLY A 185 -24.05 26.94 7.13
N THR A 186 -23.14 27.89 7.20
CA THR A 186 -23.03 29.03 6.29
C THR A 186 -22.09 28.79 5.10
N ARG A 187 -21.37 27.68 5.07
CA ARG A 187 -20.34 27.39 4.05
C ARG A 187 -20.89 26.49 2.97
N THR A 188 -21.02 27.00 1.75
CA THR A 188 -21.29 26.19 0.56
C THR A 188 -20.03 25.48 0.12
N ILE A 189 -20.06 24.13 0.11
CA ILE A 189 -18.94 23.28 -0.28
C ILE A 189 -19.01 22.94 -1.76
N ILE A 190 -20.21 22.60 -2.25
CA ILE A 190 -20.45 22.28 -3.67
C ILE A 190 -21.57 23.20 -4.15
N ARG A 191 -21.36 23.82 -5.31
CA ARG A 191 -22.32 24.77 -5.88
C ARG A 191 -22.57 24.41 -7.34
N ASP A 192 -23.86 24.22 -7.68
CA ASP A 192 -24.36 24.03 -9.06
C ASP A 192 -23.52 23.05 -9.89
N PHE A 193 -23.18 21.92 -9.28
CA PHE A 193 -22.29 20.92 -9.88
C PHE A 193 -23.07 19.97 -10.76
N THR A 194 -22.66 19.82 -12.01
CA THR A 194 -23.24 18.87 -12.96
C THR A 194 -22.15 17.94 -13.51
N LEU A 195 -22.40 16.64 -13.46
CA LEU A 195 -21.48 15.62 -13.96
C LEU A 195 -22.28 14.41 -14.44
N ARG A 196 -21.85 13.82 -15.55
CA ARG A 196 -22.35 12.55 -16.03
C ARG A 196 -21.21 11.56 -16.15
N ILE A 197 -21.31 10.44 -15.42
CA ILE A 197 -20.33 9.35 -15.42
C ILE A 197 -20.89 8.22 -16.26
N GLN A 198 -20.09 7.73 -17.18
CA GLN A 198 -20.42 6.59 -18.04
C GLN A 198 -19.62 5.35 -17.60
N ARG A 199 -20.06 4.18 -18.03
CA ARG A 199 -19.31 2.95 -17.78
C ARG A 199 -17.95 3.02 -18.48
N GLY A 200 -16.90 2.68 -17.74
CA GLY A 200 -15.51 2.73 -18.21
C GLY A 200 -14.81 4.08 -17.98
N ASP A 201 -15.52 5.11 -17.49
CA ASP A 201 -14.87 6.34 -17.12
C ASP A 201 -13.93 6.13 -15.93
N ARG A 202 -12.76 6.76 -16.00
CA ARG A 202 -11.77 6.83 -14.92
C ARG A 202 -11.59 8.30 -14.55
N ILE A 203 -12.09 8.69 -13.38
CA ILE A 203 -12.18 10.09 -12.98
C ILE A 203 -11.29 10.34 -11.75
N GLY A 204 -10.28 11.21 -11.89
CA GLY A 204 -9.49 11.73 -10.79
C GLY A 204 -10.08 13.04 -10.26
N ILE A 205 -10.33 13.13 -8.95
CA ILE A 205 -10.80 14.34 -8.28
C ILE A 205 -9.61 14.98 -7.56
N VAL A 206 -9.18 16.15 -8.03
CA VAL A 206 -8.03 16.88 -7.49
C VAL A 206 -8.50 18.19 -6.86
N GLY A 207 -7.87 18.57 -5.75
CA GLY A 207 -8.15 19.82 -5.06
C GLY A 207 -7.53 19.89 -3.67
N PRO A 208 -7.44 21.09 -3.09
CA PRO A 208 -6.85 21.28 -1.77
C PRO A 208 -7.63 20.56 -0.67
N ASN A 209 -7.01 20.38 0.49
CA ASN A 209 -7.68 19.82 1.65
C ASN A 209 -8.84 20.69 2.10
N GLY A 210 -9.98 20.07 2.38
CA GLY A 210 -11.21 20.77 2.74
C GLY A 210 -11.98 21.40 1.55
N ALA A 211 -11.57 21.14 0.30
CA ALA A 211 -12.30 21.58 -0.90
C ALA A 211 -13.64 20.85 -1.10
N GLY A 212 -13.86 19.73 -0.41
CA GLY A 212 -15.11 18.97 -0.52
C GLY A 212 -15.02 17.68 -1.35
N LYS A 213 -13.81 17.17 -1.63
CA LYS A 213 -13.60 15.91 -2.40
C LYS A 213 -14.41 14.75 -1.85
N THR A 214 -14.25 14.43 -0.58
CA THR A 214 -15.02 13.38 0.12
C THR A 214 -16.53 13.68 0.12
N THR A 215 -16.93 14.95 0.27
CA THR A 215 -18.34 15.35 0.20
C THR A 215 -18.92 15.05 -1.18
N LEU A 216 -18.18 15.38 -2.25
CA LEU A 216 -18.58 15.08 -3.61
C LEU A 216 -18.71 13.58 -3.84
N LEU A 217 -17.73 12.77 -3.40
CA LEU A 217 -17.81 11.31 -3.49
C LEU A 217 -19.07 10.77 -2.79
N LYS A 218 -19.35 11.22 -1.56
CA LYS A 218 -20.54 10.80 -0.80
C LYS A 218 -21.86 11.19 -1.45
N LEU A 219 -21.91 12.33 -2.14
CA LEU A 219 -23.09 12.73 -2.93
C LEU A 219 -23.27 11.80 -4.15
N LEU A 220 -22.18 11.51 -4.87
CA LEU A 220 -22.22 10.65 -6.06
C LEU A 220 -22.56 9.19 -5.70
N THR A 221 -22.03 8.68 -4.58
CA THR A 221 -22.34 7.33 -4.08
C THR A 221 -23.71 7.23 -3.40
N GLY A 222 -24.28 8.38 -2.98
CA GLY A 222 -25.57 8.48 -2.33
C GLY A 222 -25.58 8.23 -0.84
N GLU A 223 -24.42 8.21 -0.23
CA GLU A 223 -24.27 8.23 1.22
C GLU A 223 -24.72 9.57 1.82
N LEU A 224 -24.69 10.62 0.99
CA LEU A 224 -25.13 11.97 1.34
C LEU A 224 -26.16 12.46 0.32
N GLN A 225 -27.20 13.14 0.80
CA GLN A 225 -28.18 13.77 -0.07
C GLN A 225 -27.77 15.22 -0.37
N PRO A 226 -27.94 15.71 -1.62
CA PRO A 226 -27.74 17.11 -1.95
C PRO A 226 -28.84 17.99 -1.31
N ASP A 227 -28.51 19.26 -1.08
CA ASP A 227 -29.50 20.26 -0.60
C ASP A 227 -30.30 20.81 -1.78
N GLN A 228 -29.69 20.86 -2.98
CA GLN A 228 -30.35 21.25 -4.24
C GLN A 228 -29.80 20.36 -5.37
N GLY A 229 -30.62 20.23 -6.42
CA GLY A 229 -30.31 19.37 -7.56
C GLY A 229 -30.63 17.89 -7.28
N SER A 230 -30.18 17.01 -8.15
CA SER A 230 -30.42 15.57 -8.02
C SER A 230 -29.20 14.74 -8.44
N VAL A 231 -29.09 13.54 -7.87
CA VAL A 231 -28.12 12.53 -8.29
C VAL A 231 -28.88 11.25 -8.63
N GLU A 232 -28.91 10.93 -9.90
CA GLU A 232 -29.48 9.69 -10.41
C GLU A 232 -28.39 8.63 -10.57
N ARG A 233 -28.68 7.40 -10.15
CA ARG A 233 -27.76 6.27 -10.22
C ARG A 233 -28.44 5.10 -10.91
N ALA A 234 -27.72 4.39 -11.75
CA ALA A 234 -28.23 3.19 -12.38
C ALA A 234 -28.62 2.16 -11.31
N LYS A 235 -29.79 1.53 -11.42
CA LYS A 235 -30.29 0.52 -10.47
C LYS A 235 -29.37 -0.70 -10.36
N THR A 236 -28.58 -0.96 -11.40
CA THR A 236 -27.60 -2.05 -11.46
C THR A 236 -26.25 -1.67 -10.88
N LEU A 237 -26.11 -0.44 -10.33
CA LEU A 237 -24.85 0.01 -9.78
C LEU A 237 -24.57 -0.69 -8.46
N SER A 238 -23.53 -1.50 -8.44
CA SER A 238 -22.95 -2.09 -7.24
C SER A 238 -21.56 -1.48 -7.05
N GLY A 239 -21.37 -0.74 -5.96
CA GLY A 239 -20.13 0.01 -5.70
C GLY A 239 -19.29 -0.65 -4.61
N ILE A 240 -17.97 -0.65 -4.82
CA ILE A 240 -16.99 -0.79 -3.76
C ILE A 240 -16.52 0.61 -3.40
N VAL A 241 -16.70 0.98 -2.14
CA VAL A 241 -16.15 2.21 -1.57
C VAL A 241 -14.98 1.81 -0.68
N ILE A 242 -13.77 2.14 -1.09
CA ILE A 242 -12.57 1.97 -0.25
C ILE A 242 -12.37 3.31 0.46
N ASP A 243 -12.95 3.41 1.65
CA ASP A 243 -12.80 4.54 2.56
C ASP A 243 -11.68 4.23 3.56
N GLN A 244 -11.05 5.26 4.11
CA GLN A 244 -10.07 5.17 5.21
C GLN A 244 -10.58 4.47 6.48
N GLN A 245 -11.85 4.07 6.55
CA GLN A 245 -12.44 3.42 7.72
C GLN A 245 -12.00 1.95 7.85
N ARG A 246 -10.74 1.75 8.27
CA ARG A 246 -10.16 0.45 8.67
C ARG A 246 -10.85 -0.18 9.90
N LYS A 247 -11.91 0.43 10.40
CA LYS A 247 -12.57 0.08 11.67
C LYS A 247 -13.40 -1.21 11.65
N LEU A 248 -13.53 -1.87 10.50
CA LEU A 248 -14.46 -2.99 10.33
C LEU A 248 -13.82 -4.39 10.50
N MET A 249 -12.53 -4.48 10.83
CA MET A 249 -11.91 -5.78 11.05
C MET A 249 -11.70 -6.02 12.55
N GLU A 250 -12.36 -7.06 13.08
CA GLU A 250 -12.17 -7.49 14.46
C GLU A 250 -10.74 -8.00 14.65
N PRO A 251 -9.95 -7.45 15.60
CA PRO A 251 -8.55 -7.81 15.76
C PRO A 251 -8.31 -9.29 16.10
N THR A 252 -9.33 -9.95 16.66
CA THR A 252 -9.26 -11.35 17.09
C THR A 252 -9.57 -12.36 15.97
N LYS A 253 -10.22 -11.92 14.87
CA LYS A 253 -10.48 -12.78 13.72
C LYS A 253 -9.19 -13.15 13.01
N ARG A 254 -9.13 -14.36 12.44
CA ARG A 254 -8.02 -14.75 11.57
C ARG A 254 -8.14 -14.05 10.21
N VAL A 255 -7.02 -13.85 9.56
CA VAL A 255 -6.96 -13.24 8.22
C VAL A 255 -7.90 -13.96 7.24
N ARG A 256 -7.88 -15.29 7.22
CA ARG A 256 -8.77 -16.10 6.36
C ARG A 256 -10.26 -15.88 6.65
N ASP A 257 -10.62 -15.74 7.93
CA ASP A 257 -12.01 -15.63 8.36
C ASP A 257 -12.64 -14.26 8.02
N VAL A 258 -11.81 -13.25 7.71
CA VAL A 258 -12.26 -11.96 7.17
C VAL A 258 -12.82 -12.09 5.76
N LEU A 259 -12.33 -13.06 4.98
CA LEU A 259 -12.75 -13.30 3.59
C LEU A 259 -13.88 -14.29 3.50
N ALA A 260 -13.86 -15.37 4.29
CA ALA A 260 -14.92 -16.36 4.33
C ALA A 260 -14.96 -17.04 5.70
N GLU A 261 -16.02 -16.82 6.46
CA GLU A 261 -16.21 -17.40 7.79
C GLU A 261 -16.32 -18.93 7.71
N GLY A 262 -15.28 -19.62 8.23
CA GLY A 262 -15.29 -21.08 8.40
C GLY A 262 -15.11 -21.91 7.13
N GLY A 263 -14.86 -21.28 5.96
CA GLY A 263 -14.64 -21.98 4.69
C GLY A 263 -13.19 -21.90 4.20
N ASP A 264 -12.84 -22.75 3.23
CA ASP A 264 -11.56 -22.71 2.51
C ASP A 264 -11.68 -22.04 1.14
N TRP A 265 -12.90 -21.68 0.75
CA TRP A 265 -13.22 -21.14 -0.55
C TRP A 265 -13.91 -19.80 -0.43
N ILE A 266 -13.53 -18.86 -1.28
CA ILE A 266 -14.15 -17.55 -1.43
C ILE A 266 -14.71 -17.41 -2.84
N ASP A 267 -15.86 -16.76 -2.96
CA ASP A 267 -16.38 -16.32 -4.25
C ASP A 267 -15.69 -14.99 -4.63
N VAL A 268 -14.94 -15.02 -5.73
CA VAL A 268 -14.27 -13.85 -6.28
C VAL A 268 -14.96 -13.52 -7.60
N ARG A 269 -15.87 -12.57 -7.57
CA ARG A 269 -16.60 -12.09 -8.77
C ARG A 269 -17.26 -13.25 -9.56
N GLY A 270 -17.98 -14.13 -8.86
CA GLY A 270 -18.65 -15.28 -9.45
C GLY A 270 -17.76 -16.51 -9.71
N SER A 271 -16.49 -16.44 -9.38
CA SER A 271 -15.54 -17.56 -9.50
C SER A 271 -15.06 -18.02 -8.13
N LYS A 272 -15.21 -19.32 -7.84
CA LYS A 272 -14.70 -19.90 -6.58
C LYS A 272 -13.19 -20.04 -6.62
N LYS A 273 -12.49 -19.37 -5.68
CA LYS A 273 -11.04 -19.51 -5.46
C LYS A 273 -10.76 -20.04 -4.07
N HIS A 274 -9.68 -20.82 -3.93
CA HIS A 274 -9.20 -21.23 -2.60
C HIS A 274 -8.59 -20.04 -1.88
N ILE A 275 -8.96 -19.77 -0.61
CA ILE A 275 -8.57 -18.58 0.16
C ILE A 275 -7.06 -18.38 0.20
N LYS A 276 -6.27 -19.42 0.45
CA LYS A 276 -4.80 -19.32 0.49
C LYS A 276 -4.22 -18.89 -0.85
N GLY A 277 -4.78 -19.37 -1.97
CA GLY A 277 -4.40 -18.95 -3.32
C GLY A 277 -4.73 -17.49 -3.57
N TYR A 278 -5.95 -17.08 -3.20
CA TYR A 278 -6.40 -15.71 -3.35
C TYR A 278 -5.60 -14.73 -2.48
N LEU A 279 -5.37 -15.05 -1.20
CA LEU A 279 -4.55 -14.21 -0.30
C LEU A 279 -3.10 -14.08 -0.79
N LYS A 280 -2.56 -15.11 -1.45
CA LYS A 280 -1.23 -15.05 -2.06
C LYS A 280 -1.15 -14.00 -3.18
N GLU A 281 -2.25 -13.78 -3.93
CA GLU A 281 -2.36 -12.70 -4.93
C GLU A 281 -2.22 -11.31 -4.27
N PHE A 282 -2.54 -11.19 -2.97
CA PHE A 282 -2.36 -9.99 -2.15
C PHE A 282 -1.12 -10.05 -1.25
N LEU A 283 -0.10 -10.83 -1.62
CA LEU A 283 1.19 -10.91 -0.94
C LEU A 283 1.14 -11.44 0.51
N PHE A 284 0.11 -12.22 0.87
CA PHE A 284 0.08 -12.91 2.16
C PHE A 284 0.78 -14.26 2.07
N SER A 285 1.66 -14.54 3.02
CA SER A 285 2.25 -15.88 3.16
C SER A 285 1.22 -16.87 3.72
N THR A 286 1.48 -18.17 3.53
CA THR A 286 0.56 -19.21 4.01
C THR A 286 0.41 -19.17 5.54
N GLU A 287 1.49 -18.85 6.26
CA GLU A 287 1.49 -18.74 7.72
C GLU A 287 0.62 -17.56 8.20
N MET A 288 0.65 -16.43 7.49
CA MET A 288 -0.12 -15.24 7.81
C MET A 288 -1.63 -15.46 7.66
N THR A 289 -2.06 -16.43 6.87
CA THR A 289 -3.50 -16.69 6.69
C THR A 289 -4.20 -17.14 7.96
N GLU A 290 -3.48 -17.78 8.87
CA GLU A 290 -3.98 -18.26 10.17
C GLU A 290 -3.74 -17.25 11.31
N ALA A 291 -2.99 -16.17 11.06
CA ALA A 291 -2.69 -15.15 12.05
C ALA A 291 -3.92 -14.29 12.39
N PRO A 292 -4.02 -13.78 13.62
CA PRO A 292 -5.08 -12.82 13.96
C PRO A 292 -4.82 -11.46 13.26
N VAL A 293 -5.89 -10.81 12.81
CA VAL A 293 -5.82 -9.48 12.17
C VAL A 293 -5.09 -8.44 13.03
N GLY A 294 -5.20 -8.57 14.34
CA GLY A 294 -4.52 -7.69 15.30
C GLY A 294 -3.00 -7.73 15.23
N SER A 295 -2.40 -8.83 14.74
CA SER A 295 -0.94 -8.97 14.59
C SER A 295 -0.41 -8.35 13.29
N LEU A 296 -1.27 -7.98 12.35
CA LEU A 296 -0.88 -7.41 11.07
C LEU A 296 -0.39 -5.96 11.24
N SER A 297 0.59 -5.59 10.44
CA SER A 297 1.01 -4.19 10.24
C SER A 297 -0.11 -3.34 9.61
N GLY A 298 0.06 -2.02 9.57
CA GLY A 298 -0.89 -1.11 8.92
C GLY A 298 -1.07 -1.43 7.44
N GLY A 299 0.02 -1.64 6.70
CA GLY A 299 0.01 -2.00 5.28
C GLY A 299 -0.65 -3.35 5.01
N GLU A 300 -0.34 -4.37 5.81
CA GLU A 300 -0.97 -5.69 5.70
C GLU A 300 -2.47 -5.65 5.96
N ARG A 301 -2.94 -4.85 6.93
CA ARG A 301 -4.38 -4.64 7.14
C ARG A 301 -5.04 -3.98 5.95
N SER A 302 -4.37 -3.01 5.34
CA SER A 302 -4.86 -2.35 4.13
C SER A 302 -4.94 -3.33 2.96
N ARG A 303 -3.93 -4.18 2.75
CA ARG A 303 -3.95 -5.25 1.75
C ARG A 303 -5.10 -6.25 1.97
N LEU A 304 -5.35 -6.62 3.25
CA LEU A 304 -6.47 -7.52 3.58
C LEU A 304 -7.84 -6.86 3.27
N LEU A 305 -7.97 -5.57 3.55
CA LEU A 305 -9.17 -4.80 3.20
C LEU A 305 -9.37 -4.76 1.68
N LEU A 306 -8.32 -4.49 0.92
CA LEU A 306 -8.36 -4.53 -0.54
C LEU A 306 -8.76 -5.92 -1.04
N ALA A 307 -8.15 -6.98 -0.52
CA ALA A 307 -8.50 -8.36 -0.87
C ALA A 307 -9.98 -8.64 -0.62
N ARG A 308 -10.52 -8.22 0.52
CA ARG A 308 -11.93 -8.40 0.85
C ARG A 308 -12.85 -7.64 -0.11
N GLU A 309 -12.54 -6.38 -0.37
CA GLU A 309 -13.40 -5.55 -1.22
C GLU A 309 -13.33 -5.98 -2.69
N PHE A 310 -12.15 -6.34 -3.19
CA PHE A 310 -12.00 -6.81 -4.57
C PHE A 310 -12.56 -8.21 -4.83
N ALA A 311 -12.82 -9.01 -3.81
CA ALA A 311 -13.55 -10.27 -3.96
C ALA A 311 -15.02 -10.04 -4.34
N ARG A 312 -15.60 -8.89 -3.95
CA ARG A 312 -17.01 -8.59 -4.19
C ARG A 312 -17.27 -8.24 -5.66
N GLU A 313 -18.44 -8.65 -6.15
CA GLU A 313 -18.92 -8.17 -7.44
C GLU A 313 -19.26 -6.70 -7.37
N ALA A 314 -18.58 -5.89 -8.16
CA ALA A 314 -18.84 -4.47 -8.25
C ALA A 314 -18.50 -3.93 -9.63
N ASN A 315 -19.27 -2.95 -10.06
CA ASN A 315 -19.08 -2.24 -11.32
C ASN A 315 -18.79 -0.73 -11.14
N LEU A 316 -18.61 -0.30 -9.89
CA LEU A 316 -18.12 1.03 -9.52
C LEU A 316 -17.05 0.88 -8.43
N LEU A 317 -15.89 1.45 -8.66
CA LEU A 317 -14.80 1.55 -7.66
C LEU A 317 -14.65 3.01 -7.26
N VAL A 318 -14.78 3.29 -5.98
CA VAL A 318 -14.61 4.63 -5.40
C VAL A 318 -13.46 4.58 -4.40
N LEU A 319 -12.45 5.41 -4.64
CA LEU A 319 -11.23 5.48 -3.84
C LEU A 319 -11.12 6.88 -3.23
N ASP A 320 -11.17 7.00 -1.91
CA ASP A 320 -10.93 8.26 -1.20
C ASP A 320 -9.56 8.23 -0.54
N GLU A 321 -8.61 9.00 -1.08
CA GLU A 321 -7.21 9.05 -0.65
C GLU A 321 -6.57 7.65 -0.50
N PRO A 322 -6.65 6.79 -1.54
CA PRO A 322 -6.28 5.38 -1.43
C PRO A 322 -4.79 5.15 -1.15
N THR A 323 -3.95 6.14 -1.43
CA THR A 323 -2.50 6.06 -1.22
C THR A 323 -2.08 6.27 0.23
N ASN A 324 -2.97 6.87 1.05
CA ASN A 324 -2.66 7.08 2.47
C ASN A 324 -2.53 5.73 3.19
N ASP A 325 -1.41 5.58 3.92
CA ASP A 325 -1.13 4.40 4.73
C ASP A 325 -0.99 3.07 3.94
N LEU A 326 -0.81 3.09 2.62
CA LEU A 326 -0.44 1.92 1.83
C LEU A 326 1.08 1.88 1.65
N ASP A 327 1.67 0.70 1.78
CA ASP A 327 3.07 0.47 1.42
C ASP A 327 3.26 0.44 -0.11
N LEU A 328 4.50 0.57 -0.57
CA LEU A 328 4.82 0.63 -2.00
C LEU A 328 4.31 -0.61 -2.76
N GLU A 329 4.42 -1.80 -2.16
CA GLU A 329 3.95 -3.05 -2.76
C GLU A 329 2.43 -3.06 -2.94
N THR A 330 1.70 -2.52 -1.95
CA THR A 330 0.23 -2.41 -2.01
C THR A 330 -0.21 -1.36 -3.03
N LEU A 331 0.55 -0.27 -3.16
CA LEU A 331 0.30 0.75 -4.19
C LEU A 331 0.47 0.18 -5.60
N ASP A 332 1.53 -0.61 -5.83
CA ASP A 332 1.74 -1.27 -7.12
C ASP A 332 0.60 -2.25 -7.45
N LEU A 333 0.19 -3.06 -6.46
CA LEU A 333 -0.96 -3.96 -6.59
C LEU A 333 -2.25 -3.20 -6.94
N LEU A 334 -2.51 -2.07 -6.25
CA LEU A 334 -3.68 -1.23 -6.52
C LEU A 334 -3.63 -0.64 -7.93
N GLN A 335 -2.45 -0.19 -8.39
CA GLN A 335 -2.26 0.33 -9.73
C GLN A 335 -2.51 -0.74 -10.80
N GLU A 336 -2.02 -1.96 -10.62
CA GLU A 336 -2.31 -3.09 -11.52
C GLU A 336 -3.81 -3.34 -11.62
N VAL A 337 -4.51 -3.39 -10.48
CA VAL A 337 -5.96 -3.60 -10.43
C VAL A 337 -6.75 -2.49 -11.14
N ILE A 338 -6.30 -1.23 -11.05
CA ILE A 338 -6.96 -0.10 -11.71
C ILE A 338 -6.62 -0.05 -13.21
N ALA A 339 -5.45 -0.54 -13.62
CA ALA A 339 -4.99 -0.51 -15.02
C ALA A 339 -5.77 -1.50 -15.90
N ASP A 340 -6.13 -2.66 -15.37
CA ASP A 340 -6.93 -3.69 -16.04
C ASP A 340 -8.43 -3.32 -16.13
#